data_f3a5aaccae711ecda9bc09f556a41450
#
_entry.id   f3a5aaccae711ecda9bc09f556a41450
#
_cell.length_a   1.000
_cell.length_b   1.000
_cell.length_c   1.000
_cell.angle_alpha   90.00
_cell.angle_beta   90.00
_cell.angle_gamma   90.00
#
_symmetry.space_group_name_H-M   'P 1'
#
loop_
_entity.id
_entity.type
_entity.pdbx_description
1 polymer ?
#
loop_
_entity_poly.entity_id
_entity_poly.type
_entity_poly.pdbx_seq_one_letter_code
_entity_poly.pdbx_strand_id
1 'polypeptide(L)'
;ALAVGSVASLVFGVTSATTAQAAAKKITIAFQGPLTGEEAQVGQDEVAGVEYAIKLFNAKNKGKFVVSLVKADDQGAPDQAAKVAPGIASNAKIIGLVGAAYSGATIASLPFYKQRNLVMISPSATRVSITDPAAGAIGFPVFHRVVVTDKVQGPSLFKLATKGVTAPKVFIVDDQSAYGVGLVDYMKPGIPAGQAVGYDSVSDKTTDWSATIAKVKTASANVVIYTGYFPQAAPFFKQLRDSGYTGILAGGDGVLSPSFPTL
;
A
#
# COMPACT_ATOMS: atom_id res chain seq x y z
N ALA A 1 24.10 -32.78 90.73
CA ALA A 1 23.06 -32.30 89.86
C ALA A 1 23.64 -31.54 88.71
N LEU A 2 23.64 -32.15 87.53
CA LEU A 2 24.04 -31.47 86.28
C LEU A 2 22.76 -30.95 85.57
N ALA A 3 22.73 -29.65 85.31
CA ALA A 3 21.68 -29.03 84.51
C ALA A 3 22.13 -29.02 83.01
N VAL A 4 21.36 -29.66 82.15
CA VAL A 4 21.57 -29.65 80.73
C VAL A 4 20.69 -28.49 80.14
N GLY A 5 21.35 -27.45 79.64
CA GLY A 5 20.72 -26.37 78.95
C GLY A 5 20.45 -26.69 77.47
N SER A 6 19.21 -26.74 77.07
CA SER A 6 18.81 -26.88 75.65
C SER A 6 18.91 -25.55 74.92
N VAL A 7 19.75 -25.48 73.91
CA VAL A 7 19.86 -24.35 72.99
C VAL A 7 18.86 -24.59 71.82
N ALA A 8 17.82 -23.83 71.78
CA ALA A 8 16.87 -23.81 70.64
C ALA A 8 17.42 -22.93 69.51
N SER A 9 17.84 -23.56 68.42
CA SER A 9 18.27 -22.85 67.21
C SER A 9 17.06 -22.38 66.40
N LEU A 10 16.77 -21.08 66.36
CA LEU A 10 15.79 -20.48 65.46
C LEU A 10 16.39 -20.45 64.02
N VAL A 11 15.85 -21.33 63.19
CA VAL A 11 16.13 -21.26 61.74
C VAL A 11 15.18 -20.21 61.13
N PHE A 12 15.73 -19.07 60.80
CA PHE A 12 15.02 -18.07 59.93
C PHE A 12 14.98 -18.58 58.51
N GLY A 13 13.86 -19.14 58.06
CA GLY A 13 13.59 -19.47 56.69
C GLY A 13 13.44 -18.18 55.86
N VAL A 14 14.45 -17.81 55.08
CA VAL A 14 14.34 -16.75 54.09
C VAL A 14 13.47 -17.29 52.95
N THR A 15 12.18 -16.99 52.95
CA THR A 15 11.29 -17.23 51.81
C THR A 15 11.65 -16.20 50.76
N SER A 16 12.46 -16.61 49.76
CA SER A 16 12.69 -15.87 48.53
C SER A 16 11.34 -15.75 47.82
N ALA A 17 10.69 -14.61 47.94
CA ALA A 17 9.51 -14.25 47.13
C ALA A 17 10.00 -14.13 45.66
N THR A 18 9.87 -15.20 44.90
CA THR A 18 9.98 -15.14 43.43
C THR A 18 8.83 -14.29 42.96
N THR A 19 9.12 -13.03 42.61
CA THR A 19 8.17 -12.18 41.89
C THR A 19 7.88 -12.85 40.56
N ALA A 20 6.73 -13.49 40.45
CA ALA A 20 6.25 -14.02 39.18
C ALA A 20 6.12 -12.86 38.20
N GLN A 21 7.09 -12.74 37.27
CA GLN A 21 7.04 -11.75 36.23
C GLN A 21 5.84 -12.07 35.35
N ALA A 22 4.88 -11.12 35.30
CA ALA A 22 3.69 -11.28 34.49
C ALA A 22 4.10 -11.59 33.02
N ALA A 23 3.47 -12.61 32.43
CA ALA A 23 3.74 -12.98 31.05
C ALA A 23 3.42 -11.80 30.12
N ALA A 24 4.29 -11.56 29.13
CA ALA A 24 4.14 -10.48 28.17
C ALA A 24 2.77 -10.56 27.44
N LYS A 25 2.09 -9.44 27.29
CA LYS A 25 0.82 -9.36 26.55
C LYS A 25 1.07 -9.64 25.08
N LYS A 26 0.39 -10.64 24.53
CA LYS A 26 0.42 -10.97 23.10
C LYS A 26 -0.53 -10.05 22.33
N ILE A 27 -0.04 -9.41 21.29
CA ILE A 27 -0.78 -8.54 20.36
C ILE A 27 -0.61 -9.14 18.98
N THR A 28 -1.70 -9.29 18.24
CA THR A 28 -1.64 -9.73 16.84
C THR A 28 -2.14 -8.60 15.94
N ILE A 29 -1.35 -8.25 14.94
CA ILE A 29 -1.77 -7.38 13.84
C ILE A 29 -1.72 -8.17 12.54
N ALA A 30 -2.38 -7.66 11.49
CA ALA A 30 -2.31 -8.26 10.17
C ALA A 30 -1.56 -7.33 9.20
N PHE A 31 -1.04 -7.93 8.14
CA PHE A 31 -0.66 -7.27 6.90
C PHE A 31 -1.51 -7.84 5.77
N GLN A 32 -2.02 -6.97 4.89
CA GLN A 32 -2.68 -7.36 3.66
C GLN A 32 -2.03 -6.60 2.50
N GLY A 33 -1.61 -7.32 1.48
CA GLY A 33 -1.00 -6.74 0.28
C GLY A 33 -0.55 -7.82 -0.69
N PRO A 34 0.03 -7.45 -1.84
CA PRO A 34 0.48 -8.40 -2.87
C PRO A 34 1.76 -9.11 -2.41
N LEU A 35 1.65 -10.34 -1.94
CA LEU A 35 2.81 -11.13 -1.53
C LEU A 35 3.27 -12.10 -2.62
N THR A 36 2.38 -12.40 -3.57
CA THR A 36 2.66 -13.18 -4.79
C THR A 36 2.08 -12.47 -6.02
N GLY A 37 2.40 -12.99 -7.23
CA GLY A 37 1.98 -12.41 -8.50
C GLY A 37 2.91 -11.30 -9.00
N GLU A 38 2.45 -10.57 -10.03
CA GLU A 38 3.26 -9.55 -10.73
C GLU A 38 3.63 -8.36 -9.84
N GLU A 39 2.80 -8.07 -8.84
CA GLU A 39 2.96 -6.96 -7.89
C GLU A 39 3.73 -7.35 -6.61
N ALA A 40 4.21 -8.61 -6.50
CA ALA A 40 4.77 -9.18 -5.28
C ALA A 40 5.92 -8.36 -4.67
N GLN A 41 6.75 -7.71 -5.50
CA GLN A 41 7.88 -6.94 -5.01
C GLN A 41 7.43 -5.79 -4.09
N VAL A 42 6.37 -5.08 -4.45
CA VAL A 42 5.84 -3.97 -3.62
C VAL A 42 5.35 -4.49 -2.27
N GLY A 43 4.55 -5.55 -2.27
CA GLY A 43 4.03 -6.12 -1.01
C GLY A 43 5.12 -6.74 -0.13
N GLN A 44 6.16 -7.32 -0.73
CA GLN A 44 7.32 -7.85 0.01
C GLN A 44 8.11 -6.71 0.66
N ASP A 45 8.32 -5.61 -0.01
CA ASP A 45 8.99 -4.43 0.55
C ASP A 45 8.17 -3.80 1.69
N GLU A 46 6.86 -3.68 1.50
CA GLU A 46 5.96 -3.17 2.54
C GLU A 46 5.93 -4.07 3.78
N VAL A 47 5.77 -5.38 3.60
CA VAL A 47 5.73 -6.31 4.75
C VAL A 47 7.06 -6.39 5.46
N ALA A 48 8.18 -6.25 4.76
CA ALA A 48 9.51 -6.19 5.38
C ALA A 48 9.62 -4.96 6.31
N GLY A 49 9.06 -3.82 5.90
CA GLY A 49 8.95 -2.64 6.76
C GLY A 49 8.13 -2.90 8.03
N VAL A 50 7.00 -3.58 7.90
CA VAL A 50 6.14 -3.97 9.04
C VAL A 50 6.87 -4.91 9.98
N GLU A 51 7.54 -5.94 9.46
CA GLU A 51 8.31 -6.91 10.25
C GLU A 51 9.47 -6.23 11.01
N TYR A 52 10.14 -5.30 10.34
CA TYR A 52 11.20 -4.51 10.98
C TYR A 52 10.66 -3.65 12.13
N ALA A 53 9.53 -2.97 11.93
CA ALA A 53 8.88 -2.18 12.97
C ALA A 53 8.46 -3.05 14.16
N ILE A 54 7.90 -4.24 13.91
CA ILE A 54 7.54 -5.21 14.95
C ILE A 54 8.79 -5.67 15.72
N LYS A 55 9.88 -5.97 15.01
CA LYS A 55 11.17 -6.36 15.63
C LYS A 55 11.66 -5.28 16.59
N LEU A 56 11.66 -4.02 16.17
CA LEU A 56 12.07 -2.89 17.01
C LEU A 56 11.15 -2.70 18.23
N PHE A 57 9.84 -2.79 18.01
CA PHE A 57 8.86 -2.67 19.07
C PHE A 57 9.02 -3.75 20.14
N ASN A 58 9.14 -5.02 19.70
CA ASN A 58 9.31 -6.17 20.59
C ASN A 58 10.61 -6.07 21.40
N ALA A 59 11.71 -5.64 20.77
CA ALA A 59 12.98 -5.44 21.46
C ALA A 59 12.89 -4.37 22.55
N LYS A 60 12.23 -3.23 22.26
CA LYS A 60 12.03 -2.12 23.18
C LYS A 60 11.09 -2.47 24.35
N ASN A 61 10.13 -3.35 24.11
CA ASN A 61 9.07 -3.71 25.07
C ASN A 61 9.23 -5.14 25.65
N LYS A 62 10.44 -5.66 25.64
CA LYS A 62 10.77 -7.02 26.12
C LYS A 62 10.18 -7.27 27.51
N GLY A 63 9.43 -8.38 27.67
CA GLY A 63 8.75 -8.74 28.91
C GLY A 63 7.40 -8.06 29.17
N LYS A 64 7.04 -7.01 28.39
CA LYS A 64 5.75 -6.31 28.54
C LYS A 64 4.77 -6.67 27.41
N PHE A 65 5.23 -6.62 26.16
CA PHE A 65 4.42 -6.88 24.98
C PHE A 65 5.19 -7.76 23.98
N VAL A 66 4.45 -8.58 23.23
CA VAL A 66 4.93 -9.31 22.06
C VAL A 66 3.91 -9.13 20.94
N VAL A 67 4.31 -8.41 19.89
CA VAL A 67 3.53 -8.26 18.67
C VAL A 67 3.89 -9.37 17.69
N SER A 68 2.88 -10.03 17.13
CA SER A 68 2.99 -11.01 16.04
C SER A 68 2.23 -10.52 14.82
N LEU A 69 2.64 -10.99 13.63
CA LEU A 69 2.08 -10.62 12.33
C LEU A 69 1.37 -11.82 11.70
N VAL A 70 0.16 -11.58 11.20
CA VAL A 70 -0.56 -12.48 10.27
C VAL A 70 -0.48 -11.83 8.89
N LYS A 71 -0.07 -12.57 7.86
CA LYS A 71 0.04 -12.08 6.49
C LYS A 71 -1.13 -12.60 5.67
N ALA A 72 -1.70 -11.76 4.83
CA ALA A 72 -2.72 -12.11 3.86
C ALA A 72 -2.32 -11.59 2.48
N ASP A 73 -2.24 -12.50 1.52
CA ASP A 73 -1.88 -12.22 0.15
C ASP A 73 -3.13 -11.90 -0.66
N ASP A 74 -3.25 -10.67 -1.12
CA ASP A 74 -4.34 -10.22 -1.99
C ASP A 74 -3.90 -10.05 -3.46
N GLN A 75 -2.65 -10.38 -3.78
CA GLN A 75 -2.07 -10.28 -5.13
C GLN A 75 -2.23 -8.89 -5.77
N GLY A 76 -2.52 -7.86 -4.98
CA GLY A 76 -2.85 -6.52 -5.46
C GLY A 76 -4.24 -6.40 -6.12
N ALA A 77 -5.00 -7.47 -6.18
CA ALA A 77 -6.25 -7.56 -6.93
C ALA A 77 -7.50 -7.43 -6.03
N PRO A 78 -8.50 -6.61 -6.43
CA PRO A 78 -9.71 -6.41 -5.63
C PRO A 78 -10.49 -7.68 -5.31
N ASP A 79 -10.57 -8.63 -6.27
CA ASP A 79 -11.27 -9.89 -6.09
C ASP A 79 -10.58 -10.84 -5.10
N GLN A 80 -9.25 -10.84 -5.07
CA GLN A 80 -8.47 -11.57 -4.08
C GLN A 80 -8.56 -10.91 -2.70
N ALA A 81 -8.50 -9.58 -2.66
CA ALA A 81 -8.68 -8.82 -1.43
C ALA A 81 -10.04 -9.13 -0.75
N ALA A 82 -11.12 -9.21 -1.53
CA ALA A 82 -12.44 -9.60 -1.04
C ALA A 82 -12.49 -11.05 -0.50
N LYS A 83 -11.61 -11.94 -0.98
CA LYS A 83 -11.52 -13.34 -0.50
C LYS A 83 -10.75 -13.45 0.81
N VAL A 84 -9.68 -12.67 1.00
CA VAL A 84 -8.82 -12.77 2.19
C VAL A 84 -9.30 -11.91 3.36
N ALA A 85 -9.97 -10.78 3.09
CA ALA A 85 -10.42 -9.84 4.12
C ALA A 85 -11.37 -10.46 5.17
N PRO A 86 -12.31 -11.37 4.83
CA PRO A 86 -13.15 -12.06 5.81
C PRO A 86 -12.35 -12.85 6.85
N GLY A 87 -11.25 -13.50 6.43
CA GLY A 87 -10.37 -14.26 7.32
C GLY A 87 -9.67 -13.38 8.35
N ILE A 88 -9.22 -12.19 7.95
CA ILE A 88 -8.65 -11.18 8.86
C ILE A 88 -9.76 -10.64 9.78
N ALA A 89 -10.89 -10.25 9.22
CA ALA A 89 -11.99 -9.64 9.96
C ALA A 89 -12.60 -10.59 11.02
N SER A 90 -12.71 -11.89 10.75
CA SER A 90 -13.25 -12.87 11.67
C SER A 90 -12.29 -13.25 12.81
N ASN A 91 -11.00 -12.99 12.67
CA ASN A 91 -10.00 -13.34 13.66
C ASN A 91 -10.00 -12.31 14.82
N ALA A 92 -10.67 -12.65 15.94
CA ALA A 92 -10.79 -11.78 17.10
C ALA A 92 -9.45 -11.38 17.75
N LYS A 93 -8.35 -12.10 17.47
CA LYS A 93 -7.02 -11.79 17.99
C LYS A 93 -6.35 -10.65 17.27
N ILE A 94 -6.75 -10.35 16.03
CA ILE A 94 -6.18 -9.25 15.23
C ILE A 94 -6.83 -7.94 15.70
N ILE A 95 -6.02 -7.01 16.17
CA ILE A 95 -6.48 -5.71 16.70
C ILE A 95 -6.26 -4.54 15.74
N GLY A 96 -5.55 -4.74 14.66
CA GLY A 96 -5.29 -3.74 13.64
C GLY A 96 -4.64 -4.36 12.41
N LEU A 97 -4.65 -3.62 11.31
CA LEU A 97 -4.17 -4.06 10.00
C LEU A 97 -3.27 -2.99 9.38
N VAL A 98 -2.13 -3.40 8.84
CA VAL A 98 -1.36 -2.62 7.85
C VAL A 98 -1.74 -3.13 6.46
N GLY A 99 -2.19 -2.21 5.60
CA GLY A 99 -2.73 -2.56 4.27
C GLY A 99 -4.20 -2.15 4.14
N ALA A 100 -4.91 -2.51 3.06
CA ALA A 100 -4.33 -3.11 1.87
C ALA A 100 -3.39 -2.12 1.16
N ALA A 101 -2.48 -2.65 0.35
CA ALA A 101 -1.52 -1.82 -0.38
C ALA A 101 -2.23 -0.94 -1.42
N TYR A 102 -3.04 -1.50 -2.28
CA TYR A 102 -3.61 -0.82 -3.44
C TYR A 102 -5.04 -0.32 -3.22
N SER A 103 -5.40 0.76 -3.92
CA SER A 103 -6.71 1.41 -3.78
C SER A 103 -7.87 0.47 -4.07
N GLY A 104 -7.80 -0.35 -5.12
CA GLY A 104 -8.82 -1.32 -5.46
C GLY A 104 -8.99 -2.42 -4.41
N ALA A 105 -7.87 -3.00 -3.95
CA ALA A 105 -7.84 -4.00 -2.88
C ALA A 105 -8.38 -3.42 -1.56
N THR A 106 -8.01 -2.17 -1.23
CA THR A 106 -8.55 -1.44 -0.07
C THR A 106 -10.06 -1.34 -0.14
N ILE A 107 -10.61 -0.83 -1.26
CA ILE A 107 -12.06 -0.65 -1.44
C ILE A 107 -12.81 -1.97 -1.28
N ALA A 108 -12.30 -3.05 -1.87
CA ALA A 108 -12.90 -4.38 -1.79
C ALA A 108 -12.89 -4.97 -0.37
N SER A 109 -11.89 -4.63 0.45
CA SER A 109 -11.75 -5.12 1.83
C SER A 109 -12.54 -4.32 2.85
N LEU A 110 -12.80 -3.03 2.58
CA LEU A 110 -13.43 -2.11 3.52
C LEU A 110 -14.75 -2.60 4.14
N PRO A 111 -15.69 -3.22 3.43
CA PRO A 111 -16.94 -3.69 4.03
C PRO A 111 -16.73 -4.62 5.22
N PHE A 112 -15.76 -5.53 5.12
CA PHE A 112 -15.43 -6.51 6.17
C PHE A 112 -14.79 -5.84 7.39
N TYR A 113 -13.86 -4.92 7.16
CA TYR A 113 -13.17 -4.22 8.24
C TYR A 113 -14.05 -3.19 8.94
N LYS A 114 -14.93 -2.52 8.19
CA LYS A 114 -15.94 -1.61 8.78
C LYS A 114 -16.95 -2.36 9.64
N GLN A 115 -17.44 -3.52 9.19
CA GLN A 115 -18.38 -4.34 9.97
C GLN A 115 -17.81 -4.73 11.34
N ARG A 116 -16.49 -4.97 11.40
CA ARG A 116 -15.81 -5.34 12.64
C ARG A 116 -15.27 -4.13 13.41
N ASN A 117 -15.30 -2.95 12.86
CA ASN A 117 -14.60 -1.77 13.40
C ASN A 117 -13.07 -1.98 13.52
N LEU A 118 -12.48 -2.74 12.58
CA LEU A 118 -11.06 -3.04 12.57
C LEU A 118 -10.30 -1.88 11.91
N VAL A 119 -9.46 -1.19 12.70
CA VAL A 119 -8.62 -0.11 12.16
C VAL A 119 -7.60 -0.66 11.19
N MET A 120 -7.44 0.06 10.06
CA MET A 120 -6.46 -0.26 9.04
C MET A 120 -5.66 0.98 8.64
N ILE A 121 -4.38 0.79 8.34
CA ILE A 121 -3.47 1.84 7.86
C ILE A 121 -2.83 1.37 6.58
N SER A 122 -3.17 1.99 5.44
CA SER A 122 -2.55 1.67 4.17
C SER A 122 -1.21 2.37 3.99
N PRO A 123 -0.17 1.65 3.53
CA PRO A 123 1.10 2.25 3.16
C PRO A 123 1.04 3.01 1.84
N SER A 124 0.14 2.66 0.91
CA SER A 124 0.22 3.14 -0.48
C SER A 124 -1.10 3.44 -1.19
N ALA A 125 -2.28 3.10 -0.62
CA ALA A 125 -3.57 3.39 -1.28
C ALA A 125 -3.90 4.90 -1.28
N THR A 126 -3.90 5.53 -2.46
CA THR A 126 -3.98 6.97 -2.65
C THR A 126 -5.37 7.51 -3.00
N ARG A 127 -6.33 6.64 -3.42
CA ARG A 127 -7.64 7.09 -3.92
C ARG A 127 -8.37 8.01 -2.94
N VAL A 128 -8.81 9.15 -3.44
CA VAL A 128 -9.41 10.25 -2.65
C VAL A 128 -10.71 9.82 -1.98
N SER A 129 -11.59 9.09 -2.70
CA SER A 129 -12.90 8.69 -2.20
C SER A 129 -12.88 7.83 -0.93
N ILE A 130 -11.70 7.27 -0.59
CA ILE A 130 -11.59 6.45 0.62
C ILE A 130 -11.68 7.31 1.88
N THR A 131 -11.18 8.55 1.88
CA THR A 131 -11.09 9.39 3.08
C THR A 131 -11.70 10.78 2.95
N ASP A 132 -11.87 11.31 1.74
CA ASP A 132 -12.40 12.66 1.55
C ASP A 132 -13.94 12.66 1.64
N PRO A 133 -14.56 13.39 2.58
CA PRO A 133 -16.01 13.48 2.70
C PRO A 133 -16.71 13.99 1.42
N ALA A 134 -16.07 14.91 0.69
CA ALA A 134 -16.60 15.42 -0.57
C ALA A 134 -16.61 14.36 -1.69
N ALA A 135 -15.82 13.31 -1.55
CA ALA A 135 -15.74 12.18 -2.48
C ALA A 135 -16.32 10.87 -1.91
N GLY A 136 -17.07 10.94 -0.79
CA GLY A 136 -17.82 9.83 -0.22
C GLY A 136 -17.24 9.21 1.07
N ALA A 137 -15.95 9.44 1.40
CA ALA A 137 -15.28 8.95 2.63
C ALA A 137 -15.61 7.49 2.96
N ILE A 138 -15.58 6.61 1.96
CA ILE A 138 -16.05 5.21 2.09
C ILE A 138 -15.27 4.38 3.13
N GLY A 139 -14.05 4.80 3.46
CA GLY A 139 -13.18 4.15 4.47
C GLY A 139 -13.43 4.60 5.90
N PHE A 140 -14.15 5.70 6.10
CA PHE A 140 -14.41 6.19 7.46
C PHE A 140 -15.28 5.23 8.27
N PRO A 141 -15.03 5.02 9.58
CA PRO A 141 -13.93 5.59 10.38
C PRO A 141 -12.66 4.70 10.46
N VAL A 142 -12.62 3.56 9.78
CA VAL A 142 -11.60 2.52 10.01
C VAL A 142 -10.32 2.70 9.20
N PHE A 143 -10.39 3.38 8.05
CA PHE A 143 -9.26 3.52 7.13
C PHE A 143 -8.42 4.76 7.42
N HIS A 144 -7.11 4.56 7.45
CA HIS A 144 -6.08 5.58 7.51
C HIS A 144 -5.00 5.29 6.47
N ARG A 145 -4.18 6.29 6.14
CA ARG A 145 -3.04 6.14 5.23
C ARG A 145 -1.86 7.02 5.66
N VAL A 146 -0.65 6.65 5.24
CA VAL A 146 0.57 7.42 5.50
C VAL A 146 1.09 8.12 4.23
N VAL A 147 0.36 8.01 3.13
CA VAL A 147 0.69 8.63 1.83
C VAL A 147 -0.28 9.76 1.50
N VAL A 148 0.12 10.63 0.58
CA VAL A 148 -0.76 11.68 0.02
C VAL A 148 -1.87 11.04 -0.83
N THR A 149 -2.93 11.80 -1.08
CA THR A 149 -4.00 11.38 -1.98
C THR A 149 -3.72 11.79 -3.42
N ASP A 150 -4.46 11.20 -4.37
CA ASP A 150 -4.41 11.56 -5.79
C ASP A 150 -4.73 13.04 -6.03
N LYS A 151 -5.41 13.70 -5.08
CA LYS A 151 -5.66 15.15 -5.09
C LYS A 151 -4.38 15.98 -5.09
N VAL A 152 -3.30 15.44 -4.50
CA VAL A 152 -1.97 16.04 -4.50
C VAL A 152 -1.09 15.40 -5.58
N GLN A 153 -1.14 14.08 -5.71
CA GLN A 153 -0.27 13.34 -6.64
C GLN A 153 -0.57 13.72 -8.09
N GLY A 154 -1.85 13.75 -8.51
CA GLY A 154 -2.22 14.00 -9.91
C GLY A 154 -1.67 15.33 -10.47
N PRO A 155 -1.97 16.49 -9.84
CA PRO A 155 -1.41 17.77 -10.26
C PRO A 155 0.12 17.83 -10.19
N SER A 156 0.72 17.17 -9.18
CA SER A 156 2.18 17.13 -9.02
C SER A 156 2.86 16.32 -10.11
N LEU A 157 2.28 15.19 -10.50
CA LEU A 157 2.76 14.36 -11.59
C LEU A 157 2.73 15.10 -12.92
N PHE A 158 1.62 15.76 -13.24
CA PHE A 158 1.52 16.59 -14.44
C PHE A 158 2.60 17.69 -14.46
N LYS A 159 2.72 18.44 -13.37
CA LYS A 159 3.72 19.51 -13.25
C LYS A 159 5.15 18.99 -13.41
N LEU A 160 5.45 17.82 -12.85
CA LEU A 160 6.78 17.21 -12.97
C LEU A 160 7.05 16.74 -14.39
N ALA A 161 6.09 16.04 -15.01
CA ALA A 161 6.21 15.50 -16.35
C ALA A 161 6.36 16.59 -17.43
N THR A 162 5.81 17.78 -17.20
CA THR A 162 5.87 18.90 -18.15
C THR A 162 6.95 19.93 -17.82
N LYS A 163 7.71 19.72 -16.75
CA LYS A 163 8.76 20.66 -16.34
C LYS A 163 9.83 20.84 -17.40
N GLY A 164 10.01 22.06 -17.88
CA GLY A 164 11.00 22.41 -18.93
C GLY A 164 10.59 22.01 -20.33
N VAL A 165 9.38 21.49 -20.56
CA VAL A 165 8.87 21.15 -21.87
C VAL A 165 8.24 22.39 -22.51
N THR A 166 8.77 22.81 -23.65
CA THR A 166 8.17 23.87 -24.47
C THR A 166 6.91 23.32 -25.17
N ALA A 167 5.75 23.99 -25.01
CA ALA A 167 4.48 23.59 -25.61
C ALA A 167 4.13 22.10 -25.35
N PRO A 168 3.90 21.69 -24.08
CA PRO A 168 3.60 20.30 -23.76
C PRO A 168 2.29 19.84 -24.42
N LYS A 169 2.38 18.67 -25.08
CA LYS A 169 1.27 17.91 -25.64
C LYS A 169 1.18 16.60 -24.90
N VAL A 170 0.32 16.56 -23.90
CA VAL A 170 0.24 15.45 -22.96
C VAL A 170 -0.80 14.44 -23.40
N PHE A 171 -0.39 13.19 -23.56
CA PHE A 171 -1.26 12.04 -23.71
C PHE A 171 -1.29 11.24 -22.42
N ILE A 172 -2.47 10.94 -21.90
CA ILE A 172 -2.64 10.24 -20.63
C ILE A 172 -3.17 8.83 -20.90
N VAL A 173 -2.64 7.83 -20.21
CA VAL A 173 -3.10 6.44 -20.29
C VAL A 173 -3.34 5.93 -18.89
N ASP A 174 -4.53 5.39 -18.59
CA ASP A 174 -4.79 4.64 -17.36
C ASP A 174 -5.00 3.15 -17.61
N ASP A 175 -4.87 2.37 -16.55
CA ASP A 175 -5.01 0.90 -16.54
C ASP A 175 -6.40 0.41 -16.10
N GLN A 176 -7.40 1.30 -16.04
CA GLN A 176 -8.75 1.02 -15.54
C GLN A 176 -8.81 0.61 -14.05
N SER A 177 -7.69 0.59 -13.34
CA SER A 177 -7.70 0.35 -11.90
C SER A 177 -8.35 1.50 -11.13
N ALA A 178 -8.81 1.20 -9.91
CA ALA A 178 -9.34 2.24 -9.02
C ALA A 178 -8.30 3.33 -8.71
N TYR A 179 -7.01 2.98 -8.71
CA TYR A 179 -5.91 3.93 -8.58
C TYR A 179 -5.72 4.75 -9.85
N GLY A 180 -5.49 4.10 -11.00
CA GLY A 180 -5.17 4.76 -12.26
C GLY A 180 -6.24 5.77 -12.69
N VAL A 181 -7.51 5.35 -12.69
CA VAL A 181 -8.65 6.25 -12.97
C VAL A 181 -8.73 7.37 -11.95
N GLY A 182 -8.55 7.06 -10.64
CA GLY A 182 -8.59 8.07 -9.59
C GLY A 182 -7.53 9.15 -9.74
N LEU A 183 -6.32 8.77 -10.15
CA LEU A 183 -5.23 9.71 -10.38
C LEU A 183 -5.52 10.64 -11.58
N VAL A 184 -6.10 10.09 -12.66
CA VAL A 184 -6.54 10.87 -13.83
C VAL A 184 -7.61 11.88 -13.45
N ASP A 185 -8.60 11.48 -12.63
CA ASP A 185 -9.72 12.34 -12.21
C ASP A 185 -9.22 13.65 -11.54
N TYR A 186 -8.13 13.55 -10.76
CA TYR A 186 -7.55 14.71 -10.08
C TYR A 186 -6.43 15.39 -10.86
N MET A 187 -5.85 14.76 -11.87
CA MET A 187 -4.86 15.36 -12.76
C MET A 187 -5.50 16.24 -13.82
N LYS A 188 -6.50 15.70 -14.54
CA LYS A 188 -7.13 16.37 -15.71
C LYS A 188 -7.61 17.80 -15.45
N PRO A 189 -8.32 18.11 -14.33
CA PRO A 189 -8.81 19.48 -14.09
C PRO A 189 -7.71 20.54 -13.98
N GLY A 190 -6.48 20.14 -13.64
CA GLY A 190 -5.32 21.02 -13.51
C GLY A 190 -4.50 21.20 -14.80
N ILE A 191 -4.86 20.51 -15.88
CA ILE A 191 -4.14 20.60 -17.16
C ILE A 191 -4.61 21.86 -17.93
N PRO A 192 -3.70 22.77 -18.31
CA PRO A 192 -4.07 23.95 -19.10
C PRO A 192 -4.72 23.57 -20.43
N ALA A 193 -5.66 24.41 -20.89
CA ALA A 193 -6.37 24.19 -22.15
C ALA A 193 -5.39 24.00 -23.32
N GLY A 194 -5.64 23.00 -24.16
CA GLY A 194 -4.82 22.65 -25.33
C GLY A 194 -3.57 21.82 -25.03
N GLN A 195 -3.24 21.58 -23.76
CA GLN A 195 -2.11 20.72 -23.42
C GLN A 195 -2.46 19.24 -23.32
N ALA A 196 -3.68 18.88 -22.93
CA ALA A 196 -4.18 17.51 -23.02
C ALA A 196 -4.57 17.22 -24.48
N VAL A 197 -3.75 16.43 -25.20
CA VAL A 197 -3.98 16.12 -26.62
C VAL A 197 -4.62 14.77 -26.85
N GLY A 198 -4.71 13.92 -25.81
CA GLY A 198 -5.36 12.63 -25.91
C GLY A 198 -5.41 11.89 -24.58
N TYR A 199 -6.23 10.85 -24.59
CA TYR A 199 -6.45 9.98 -23.45
C TYR A 199 -6.83 8.58 -23.94
N ASP A 200 -6.30 7.57 -23.27
CA ASP A 200 -6.70 6.18 -23.46
C ASP A 200 -6.88 5.49 -22.11
N SER A 201 -7.83 4.59 -22.05
CA SER A 201 -8.12 3.80 -20.85
C SER A 201 -8.10 2.33 -21.26
N VAL A 202 -7.12 1.58 -20.79
CA VAL A 202 -6.83 0.22 -21.24
C VAL A 202 -6.82 -0.72 -20.04
N SER A 203 -7.21 -1.98 -20.29
CA SER A 203 -7.21 -2.99 -19.24
C SER A 203 -5.80 -3.21 -18.67
N ASP A 204 -5.72 -3.45 -17.37
CA ASP A 204 -4.52 -3.92 -16.66
C ASP A 204 -4.00 -5.28 -17.16
N LYS A 205 -4.72 -5.95 -18.05
CA LYS A 205 -4.32 -7.19 -18.73
C LYS A 205 -3.76 -6.94 -20.13
N THR A 206 -3.60 -5.68 -20.54
CA THR A 206 -3.09 -5.34 -21.88
C THR A 206 -1.62 -5.69 -21.99
N THR A 207 -1.28 -6.47 -23.02
CA THR A 207 0.10 -6.85 -23.38
C THR A 207 0.55 -6.29 -24.72
N ASP A 208 -0.37 -6.02 -25.63
CA ASP A 208 -0.13 -5.37 -26.92
C ASP A 208 -0.61 -3.91 -26.87
N TRP A 209 0.32 -2.99 -26.95
CA TRP A 209 0.08 -1.55 -26.84
C TRP A 209 0.02 -0.83 -28.18
N SER A 210 0.01 -1.57 -29.30
CA SER A 210 0.06 -1.00 -30.66
C SER A 210 -1.06 0.02 -30.92
N ALA A 211 -2.27 -0.27 -30.47
CA ALA A 211 -3.41 0.64 -30.64
C ALA A 211 -3.24 1.95 -29.85
N THR A 212 -2.80 1.87 -28.59
CA THR A 212 -2.52 3.05 -27.76
C THR A 212 -1.34 3.85 -28.32
N ILE A 213 -0.29 3.17 -28.78
CA ILE A 213 0.87 3.80 -29.44
C ILE A 213 0.46 4.56 -30.70
N ALA A 214 -0.43 4.00 -31.51
CA ALA A 214 -0.96 4.69 -32.70
C ALA A 214 -1.70 5.98 -32.32
N LYS A 215 -2.52 5.95 -31.25
CA LYS A 215 -3.22 7.15 -30.73
C LYS A 215 -2.22 8.22 -30.24
N VAL A 216 -1.19 7.82 -29.49
CA VAL A 216 -0.13 8.73 -29.00
C VAL A 216 0.55 9.45 -30.18
N LYS A 217 0.92 8.70 -31.23
CA LYS A 217 1.55 9.25 -32.42
C LYS A 217 0.63 10.17 -33.21
N THR A 218 -0.61 9.77 -33.43
CA THR A 218 -1.63 10.59 -34.11
C THR A 218 -1.86 11.91 -33.38
N ALA A 219 -1.88 11.91 -32.06
CA ALA A 219 -1.98 13.10 -31.23
C ALA A 219 -0.71 13.96 -31.24
N SER A 220 0.38 13.51 -31.84
CA SER A 220 1.69 14.19 -31.83
C SER A 220 2.11 14.56 -30.39
N ALA A 221 1.85 13.67 -29.43
CA ALA A 221 2.19 13.89 -28.04
C ALA A 221 3.70 13.92 -27.82
N ASN A 222 4.20 14.86 -27.00
CA ASN A 222 5.60 14.94 -26.60
C ASN A 222 5.81 14.58 -25.12
N VAL A 223 4.71 14.35 -24.39
CA VAL A 223 4.69 13.83 -23.02
C VAL A 223 3.63 12.74 -22.94
N VAL A 224 3.99 11.58 -22.43
CA VAL A 224 3.04 10.50 -22.10
C VAL A 224 3.08 10.25 -20.61
N ILE A 225 1.91 10.32 -19.97
CA ILE A 225 1.73 10.02 -18.56
C ILE A 225 0.91 8.75 -18.43
N TYR A 226 1.50 7.72 -17.78
CA TYR A 226 0.81 6.49 -17.45
C TYR A 226 0.36 6.53 -15.98
N THR A 227 -0.92 6.26 -15.74
CA THR A 227 -1.52 6.17 -14.41
C THR A 227 -2.00 4.75 -14.18
N GLY A 228 -1.15 3.95 -13.57
CA GLY A 228 -1.33 2.55 -13.29
C GLY A 228 -0.09 1.97 -12.64
N TYR A 229 0.07 0.67 -12.74
CA TYR A 229 1.12 -0.05 -12.01
C TYR A 229 2.28 -0.45 -12.91
N PHE A 230 3.44 -0.75 -12.28
CA PHE A 230 4.70 -0.99 -12.96
C PHE A 230 4.72 -2.22 -13.89
N PRO A 231 3.97 -3.34 -13.65
CA PRO A 231 4.02 -4.49 -14.55
C PRO A 231 3.50 -4.18 -15.96
N GLN A 232 2.53 -3.28 -16.08
CA GLN A 232 1.97 -2.85 -17.36
C GLN A 232 2.70 -1.61 -17.91
N ALA A 233 3.19 -0.73 -17.03
CA ALA A 233 3.92 0.47 -17.45
C ALA A 233 5.22 0.12 -18.16
N ALA A 234 5.98 -0.86 -17.70
CA ALA A 234 7.26 -1.21 -18.27
C ALA A 234 7.15 -1.72 -19.72
N PRO A 235 6.33 -2.74 -20.06
CA PRO A 235 6.14 -3.16 -21.45
C PRO A 235 5.50 -2.08 -22.33
N PHE A 236 4.59 -1.25 -21.78
CA PHE A 236 4.05 -0.11 -22.52
C PHE A 236 5.16 0.88 -22.91
N PHE A 237 5.95 1.32 -21.96
CA PHE A 237 7.02 2.27 -22.20
C PHE A 237 8.08 1.71 -23.15
N LYS A 238 8.41 0.42 -23.01
CA LYS A 238 9.32 -0.25 -23.93
C LYS A 238 8.78 -0.26 -25.35
N GLN A 239 7.55 -0.75 -25.56
CA GLN A 239 6.94 -0.79 -26.91
C GLN A 239 6.80 0.61 -27.52
N LEU A 240 6.48 1.62 -26.69
CA LEU A 240 6.41 3.01 -27.15
C LEU A 240 7.79 3.52 -27.59
N ARG A 241 8.86 3.21 -26.85
CA ARG A 241 10.25 3.53 -27.26
C ARG A 241 10.68 2.79 -28.53
N ASP A 242 10.41 1.50 -28.60
CA ASP A 242 10.71 0.67 -29.78
C ASP A 242 10.00 1.19 -31.04
N SER A 243 8.84 1.85 -30.88
CA SER A 243 8.11 2.49 -31.96
C SER A 243 8.73 3.83 -32.45
N GLY A 244 9.86 4.26 -31.87
CA GLY A 244 10.54 5.51 -32.17
C GLY A 244 10.07 6.74 -31.41
N TYR A 245 9.27 6.58 -30.35
CA TYR A 245 8.87 7.71 -29.51
C TYR A 245 10.04 8.22 -28.66
N THR A 246 10.34 9.52 -28.76
CA THR A 246 11.44 10.18 -28.05
C THR A 246 10.99 11.15 -26.95
N GLY A 247 9.67 11.39 -26.82
CA GLY A 247 9.13 12.30 -25.83
C GLY A 247 9.30 11.83 -24.39
N ILE A 248 8.81 12.62 -23.45
CA ILE A 248 8.88 12.30 -22.02
C ILE A 248 7.89 11.18 -21.68
N LEU A 249 8.35 10.23 -20.85
CA LEU A 249 7.53 9.20 -20.24
C LEU A 249 7.52 9.45 -18.73
N ALA A 250 6.33 9.46 -18.13
CA ALA A 250 6.16 9.66 -16.71
C ALA A 250 5.08 8.72 -16.16
N GLY A 251 5.16 8.40 -14.88
CA GLY A 251 4.15 7.61 -14.18
C GLY A 251 3.98 8.08 -12.74
N GLY A 252 2.89 7.68 -12.10
CA GLY A 252 2.63 7.92 -10.68
C GLY A 252 3.47 7.01 -9.78
N ASP A 253 3.17 7.00 -8.48
CA ASP A 253 3.86 6.14 -7.51
C ASP A 253 3.69 4.65 -7.79
N GLY A 254 2.60 4.24 -8.45
CA GLY A 254 2.35 2.85 -8.86
C GLY A 254 3.39 2.28 -9.84
N VAL A 255 4.20 3.12 -10.51
CA VAL A 255 5.30 2.64 -11.35
C VAL A 255 6.64 2.53 -10.60
N LEU A 256 6.69 2.98 -9.34
CA LEU A 256 7.91 2.95 -8.55
C LEU A 256 8.14 1.52 -8.00
N SER A 257 8.97 0.77 -8.69
CA SER A 257 9.40 -0.57 -8.26
C SER A 257 10.85 -0.82 -8.66
N PRO A 258 11.65 -1.49 -7.83
CA PRO A 258 12.98 -1.97 -8.23
C PRO A 258 12.93 -2.89 -9.45
N SER A 259 11.81 -3.56 -9.68
CA SER A 259 11.62 -4.46 -10.84
C SER A 259 11.30 -3.71 -12.13
N PHE A 260 10.89 -2.44 -12.08
CA PHE A 260 10.51 -1.68 -13.29
C PHE A 260 11.59 -1.67 -14.39
N PRO A 261 12.90 -1.47 -14.08
CA PRO A 261 13.93 -1.44 -15.13
C PRO A 261 14.25 -2.81 -15.74
N THR A 262 13.76 -3.90 -15.16
CA THR A 262 14.08 -5.28 -15.58
C THR A 262 12.93 -5.97 -16.32
N LEU A 263 11.78 -5.34 -16.41
CA LEU A 263 10.61 -5.76 -17.18
C LEU A 263 10.66 -5.11 -18.60
#